data_5b5025718de70069075948eb74b4e69e
#
_entry.id   5b5025718de70069075948eb74b4e69e
#
_cell.length_a   1.000
_cell.length_b   1.000
_cell.length_c   1.000
_cell.angle_alpha   90.00
_cell.angle_beta   90.00
_cell.angle_gamma   90.00
#
_symmetry.space_group_name_H-M   'P 1'
#
loop_
_entity.id
_entity.type
_entity.pdbx_description
1 polymer ?
#
loop_
_entity_poly.entity_id
_entity_poly.type
_entity_poly.pdbx_seq_one_letter_code
_entity_poly.pdbx_strand_id
1 'polypeptide(L)'
;KYIFSFNNGGREIFERMSEVVFEGNYVYVNNIDSDIPDAWVRGDIKGDKIIFNNAQFMGLFSSKHAYKWVMPADVSYNSQDGTTDYKSLPFVSFNYDSKTQSFSCPEHGFMANYGYRLIDLEMQVMMQPTFRLLVENIAKPKNPVFTGIQEMGGDTKRFIFSLDRYNERGSFMNSKNVYYNIYLNDKKYTFTPSVYPWLNAEITDIPIDFSDKTRYDFENHGSAHAIMIYDKATRIGVQAFYQDGDKRLVTDIVYSDGTTVSSINGITDVVTGETFYTDLSGRRVVKLTKGIY
;
A
#
# COMPACT_ATOMS: atom_id res chain seq x y z
N LYS A 1 -2.83 -9.18 12.08
CA LYS A 1 -2.46 -8.59 10.78
C LYS A 1 -1.61 -9.55 9.99
N TYR A 2 -1.81 -9.60 8.70
CA TYR A 2 -1.16 -10.53 7.78
C TYR A 2 -0.66 -9.78 6.55
N ILE A 3 0.33 -10.35 5.90
CA ILE A 3 0.74 -9.97 4.57
C ILE A 3 0.05 -10.94 3.62
N PHE A 4 -0.82 -10.40 2.76
CA PHE A 4 -1.42 -11.10 1.65
C PHE A 4 -0.57 -10.86 0.42
N SER A 5 -0.01 -11.91 -0.17
CA SER A 5 0.79 -11.82 -1.38
C SER A 5 0.26 -12.76 -2.47
N PHE A 6 0.35 -12.32 -3.72
CA PHE A 6 -0.11 -13.07 -4.88
C PHE A 6 0.58 -12.59 -6.15
N ASN A 7 0.54 -13.40 -7.20
CA ASN A 7 0.94 -13.02 -8.55
C ASN A 7 -0.34 -12.67 -9.36
N ASN A 8 -0.32 -11.57 -10.08
CA ASN A 8 -1.48 -11.09 -10.86
C ASN A 8 -1.55 -11.61 -12.31
N GLY A 9 -0.89 -12.72 -12.62
CA GLY A 9 -0.80 -13.26 -13.99
C GLY A 9 0.41 -12.73 -14.77
N GLY A 10 1.33 -12.04 -14.10
CA GLY A 10 2.59 -11.52 -14.64
C GLY A 10 3.79 -11.99 -13.84
N ARG A 11 4.87 -11.23 -13.91
CA ARG A 11 6.10 -11.49 -13.14
C ARG A 11 6.12 -10.80 -11.78
N GLU A 12 5.15 -9.94 -11.51
CA GLU A 12 5.12 -9.13 -10.31
C GLU A 12 4.35 -9.84 -9.20
N ILE A 13 4.94 -9.85 -8.01
CA ILE A 13 4.28 -10.26 -6.77
C ILE A 13 3.70 -9.01 -6.13
N PHE A 14 2.39 -9.03 -5.93
CA PHE A 14 1.70 -7.98 -5.19
C PHE A 14 1.62 -8.38 -3.73
N GLU A 15 1.85 -7.41 -2.85
CA GLU A 15 1.74 -7.60 -1.41
C GLU A 15 0.91 -6.48 -0.81
N ARG A 16 0.00 -6.84 0.08
CA ARG A 16 -0.82 -5.89 0.84
C ARG A 16 -1.09 -6.41 2.24
N MET A 17 -1.40 -5.50 3.14
CA MET A 17 -1.81 -5.88 4.48
C MET A 17 -3.25 -6.37 4.47
N SER A 18 -3.50 -7.51 5.12
CA SER A 18 -4.83 -8.09 5.35
C SER A 18 -5.04 -8.30 6.84
N GLU A 19 -6.26 -8.16 7.31
CA GLU A 19 -6.65 -8.64 8.62
C GLU A 19 -7.19 -10.07 8.48
N VAL A 20 -6.76 -10.95 9.36
CA VAL A 20 -7.22 -12.34 9.40
C VAL A 20 -7.76 -12.62 10.79
N VAL A 21 -8.96 -13.18 10.85
CA VAL A 21 -9.64 -13.58 12.09
C VAL A 21 -9.95 -15.07 12.01
N PHE A 22 -9.52 -15.80 13.03
CA PHE A 22 -9.87 -17.21 13.22
C PHE A 22 -11.00 -17.30 14.25
N GLU A 23 -12.13 -17.93 13.87
CA GLU A 23 -13.29 -18.10 14.75
C GLU A 23 -13.86 -19.51 14.60
N GLY A 24 -13.65 -20.35 15.61
CA GLY A 24 -14.04 -21.76 15.56
C GLY A 24 -13.39 -22.48 14.39
N ASN A 25 -14.21 -23.02 13.50
CA ASN A 25 -13.77 -23.72 12.29
C ASN A 25 -13.73 -22.79 11.05
N TYR A 26 -13.69 -21.48 11.24
CA TYR A 26 -13.68 -20.51 10.16
C TYR A 26 -12.47 -19.60 10.22
N VAL A 27 -12.04 -19.15 9.08
CA VAL A 27 -11.13 -18.02 8.92
C VAL A 27 -11.81 -16.96 8.07
N TYR A 28 -11.64 -15.73 8.47
CA TYR A 28 -12.09 -14.55 7.73
C TYR A 28 -10.88 -13.73 7.32
N VAL A 29 -10.82 -13.31 6.06
CA VAL A 29 -9.75 -12.50 5.51
C VAL A 29 -10.33 -11.28 4.81
N ASN A 30 -9.71 -10.13 4.96
CA ASN A 30 -10.11 -8.93 4.24
C ASN A 30 -9.03 -8.43 3.28
N ASN A 31 -9.30 -7.32 2.59
CA ASN A 31 -8.39 -6.68 1.64
C ASN A 31 -7.82 -7.62 0.57
N ILE A 32 -8.65 -8.57 0.14
CA ILE A 32 -8.32 -9.45 -1.00
C ILE A 32 -8.34 -8.62 -2.30
N ASP A 33 -9.33 -7.75 -2.47
CA ASP A 33 -9.42 -6.81 -3.58
C ASP A 33 -9.22 -5.38 -3.09
N SER A 34 -8.29 -4.64 -3.72
CA SER A 34 -8.00 -3.25 -3.38
C SER A 34 -9.15 -2.28 -3.65
N ASP A 35 -10.13 -2.69 -4.47
CA ASP A 35 -11.31 -1.88 -4.76
C ASP A 35 -12.33 -1.90 -3.63
N ILE A 36 -12.35 -3.00 -2.86
CA ILE A 36 -13.23 -3.17 -1.69
C ILE A 36 -12.39 -3.75 -0.53
N PRO A 37 -11.49 -2.96 0.06
CA PRO A 37 -10.53 -3.46 1.06
C PRO A 37 -11.17 -3.93 2.37
N ASP A 38 -12.36 -3.42 2.68
CA ASP A 38 -13.08 -3.75 3.92
C ASP A 38 -13.97 -5.00 3.79
N ALA A 39 -14.04 -5.59 2.59
CA ALA A 39 -14.82 -6.81 2.37
C ALA A 39 -14.14 -8.02 3.01
N TRP A 40 -14.93 -8.85 3.68
CA TRP A 40 -14.48 -10.08 4.32
C TRP A 40 -14.88 -11.32 3.52
N VAL A 41 -13.94 -12.23 3.38
CA VAL A 41 -14.11 -13.51 2.70
C VAL A 41 -13.86 -14.63 3.71
N ARG A 42 -14.75 -15.62 3.73
CA ARG A 42 -14.72 -16.75 4.66
C ARG A 42 -14.11 -17.99 4.05
N GLY A 43 -13.21 -18.62 4.78
CA GLY A 43 -12.73 -19.97 4.55
C GLY A 43 -13.14 -20.93 5.67
N ASP A 44 -13.32 -22.19 5.36
CA ASP A 44 -13.62 -23.28 6.31
C ASP A 44 -12.32 -24.02 6.66
N ILE A 45 -12.00 -24.12 7.95
CA ILE A 45 -10.81 -24.82 8.44
C ILE A 45 -11.11 -26.31 8.56
N LYS A 46 -10.35 -27.16 7.85
CA LYS A 46 -10.47 -28.62 7.83
C LYS A 46 -9.09 -29.26 8.01
N GLY A 47 -8.71 -29.46 9.27
CA GLY A 47 -7.36 -29.98 9.61
C GLY A 47 -6.25 -29.02 9.18
N ASP A 48 -5.38 -29.49 8.30
CA ASP A 48 -4.27 -28.73 7.72
C ASP A 48 -4.66 -27.95 6.44
N LYS A 49 -5.94 -27.77 6.20
CA LYS A 49 -6.49 -27.05 5.03
C LYS A 49 -7.43 -25.94 5.43
N ILE A 50 -7.44 -24.89 4.62
CA ILE A 50 -8.48 -23.87 4.62
C ILE A 50 -9.14 -23.89 3.25
N ILE A 51 -10.46 -24.10 3.23
CA ILE A 51 -11.25 -24.21 2.01
C ILE A 51 -12.08 -22.94 1.81
N PHE A 52 -11.82 -22.23 0.75
CA PHE A 52 -12.66 -21.13 0.31
C PHE A 52 -13.63 -21.66 -0.76
N ASN A 53 -14.92 -21.66 -0.43
CA ASN A 53 -15.97 -22.25 -1.25
C ASN A 53 -16.69 -21.17 -2.06
N ASN A 54 -17.05 -21.49 -3.30
CA ASN A 54 -17.94 -20.74 -4.17
C ASN A 54 -17.57 -19.25 -4.33
N ALA A 55 -18.34 -18.55 -5.15
CA ALA A 55 -18.26 -17.10 -5.23
C ALA A 55 -18.79 -16.47 -3.94
N GLN A 56 -18.06 -15.49 -3.39
CA GLN A 56 -18.46 -14.73 -2.21
C GLN A 56 -18.64 -13.26 -2.55
N PHE A 57 -19.76 -12.71 -2.11
CA PHE A 57 -20.10 -11.31 -2.34
C PHE A 57 -19.21 -10.41 -1.49
N MET A 58 -18.58 -9.42 -2.12
CA MET A 58 -17.67 -8.48 -1.47
C MET A 58 -18.32 -7.12 -1.19
N GLY A 59 -19.29 -6.71 -2.00
CA GLY A 59 -19.95 -5.42 -1.83
C GLY A 59 -20.14 -4.66 -3.12
N LEU A 60 -20.54 -3.38 -2.97
CA LEU A 60 -20.70 -2.45 -4.08
C LEU A 60 -19.40 -1.65 -4.28
N PHE A 61 -18.83 -1.75 -5.46
CA PHE A 61 -17.78 -0.84 -5.90
C PHE A 61 -18.42 0.46 -6.40
N SER A 62 -18.42 1.46 -5.56
CA SER A 62 -19.22 2.68 -5.75
C SER A 62 -18.81 3.49 -6.98
N SER A 63 -17.53 3.54 -7.33
CA SER A 63 -17.04 4.29 -8.50
C SER A 63 -17.53 3.72 -9.84
N LYS A 64 -17.83 2.42 -9.88
CA LYS A 64 -18.35 1.73 -11.08
C LYS A 64 -19.84 1.40 -10.99
N HIS A 65 -20.49 1.64 -9.85
CA HIS A 65 -21.87 1.24 -9.57
C HIS A 65 -22.10 -0.26 -9.83
N ALA A 66 -21.09 -1.08 -9.52
CA ALA A 66 -21.10 -2.51 -9.80
C ALA A 66 -20.84 -3.34 -8.54
N TYR A 67 -21.49 -4.47 -8.44
CA TYR A 67 -21.27 -5.43 -7.36
C TYR A 67 -20.05 -6.29 -7.66
N LYS A 68 -19.16 -6.45 -6.68
CA LYS A 68 -17.98 -7.31 -6.78
C LYS A 68 -18.14 -8.62 -6.02
N TRP A 69 -17.52 -9.64 -6.57
CA TRP A 69 -17.45 -10.99 -6.02
C TRP A 69 -16.02 -11.49 -6.09
N VAL A 70 -15.59 -12.27 -5.11
CA VAL A 70 -14.38 -13.07 -5.20
C VAL A 70 -14.75 -14.53 -5.44
N MET A 71 -14.04 -15.17 -6.34
CA MET A 71 -14.29 -16.55 -6.76
C MET A 71 -13.02 -17.38 -6.66
N PRO A 72 -13.11 -18.65 -6.20
CA PRO A 72 -12.09 -19.63 -6.46
C PRO A 72 -11.85 -19.79 -7.96
N ALA A 73 -10.60 -19.81 -8.37
CA ALA A 73 -10.26 -19.91 -9.78
C ALA A 73 -8.99 -20.74 -10.02
N ASP A 74 -9.02 -21.49 -11.09
CA ASP A 74 -7.83 -22.02 -11.73
C ASP A 74 -7.35 -20.95 -12.72
N VAL A 75 -6.15 -20.47 -12.54
CA VAL A 75 -5.59 -19.37 -13.32
C VAL A 75 -4.22 -19.78 -13.82
N SER A 76 -4.01 -19.66 -15.11
CA SER A 76 -2.72 -19.87 -15.74
C SER A 76 -2.31 -18.65 -16.57
N TYR A 77 -1.03 -18.34 -16.54
CA TYR A 77 -0.45 -17.26 -17.32
C TYR A 77 0.46 -17.83 -18.40
N ASN A 78 0.18 -17.48 -19.66
CA ASN A 78 1.02 -17.80 -20.80
C ASN A 78 2.05 -16.66 -21.02
N SER A 79 3.30 -16.92 -20.69
CA SER A 79 4.38 -15.94 -20.83
C SER A 79 4.81 -15.66 -22.28
N GLN A 80 4.35 -16.47 -23.24
CA GLN A 80 4.71 -16.30 -24.65
C GLN A 80 3.87 -15.22 -25.35
N ASP A 81 2.59 -15.16 -25.01
CA ASP A 81 1.64 -14.21 -25.62
C ASP A 81 1.07 -13.19 -24.62
N GLY A 82 1.42 -13.32 -23.33
CA GLY A 82 0.94 -12.43 -22.27
C GLY A 82 -0.52 -12.65 -21.87
N THR A 83 -1.13 -13.76 -22.31
CA THR A 83 -2.52 -14.04 -21.99
C THR A 83 -2.68 -14.72 -20.63
N THR A 84 -3.80 -14.47 -19.99
CA THR A 84 -4.20 -15.14 -18.76
C THR A 84 -5.47 -15.96 -19.01
N ASP A 85 -5.36 -17.27 -18.90
CA ASP A 85 -6.51 -18.16 -18.91
C ASP A 85 -7.00 -18.39 -17.50
N TYR A 86 -8.33 -18.47 -17.35
CA TYR A 86 -8.94 -18.67 -16.04
C TYR A 86 -10.21 -19.50 -16.14
N LYS A 87 -10.44 -20.30 -15.10
CA LYS A 87 -11.64 -21.13 -14.95
C LYS A 87 -12.13 -21.04 -13.53
N SER A 88 -13.41 -20.77 -13.35
CA SER A 88 -14.05 -20.80 -12.04
C SER A 88 -14.01 -22.22 -11.46
N LEU A 89 -13.68 -22.32 -10.19
CA LEU A 89 -13.68 -23.55 -9.41
C LEU A 89 -14.79 -23.52 -8.35
N PRO A 90 -15.30 -24.68 -7.91
CA PRO A 90 -16.25 -24.73 -6.80
C PRO A 90 -15.62 -24.35 -5.47
N PHE A 91 -14.31 -24.56 -5.31
CA PHE A 91 -13.52 -24.18 -4.14
C PHE A 91 -12.03 -24.10 -4.49
N VAL A 92 -11.25 -23.42 -3.63
CA VAL A 92 -9.80 -23.56 -3.57
C VAL A 92 -9.37 -23.97 -2.18
N SER A 93 -8.30 -24.79 -2.12
CA SER A 93 -7.75 -25.33 -0.90
C SER A 93 -6.38 -24.74 -0.61
N PHE A 94 -6.25 -24.07 0.50
CA PHE A 94 -4.98 -23.56 1.01
C PHE A 94 -4.36 -24.59 1.97
N ASN A 95 -3.05 -24.78 1.86
CA ASN A 95 -2.26 -25.47 2.88
C ASN A 95 -2.17 -24.56 4.10
N TYR A 96 -2.54 -25.04 5.27
CA TYR A 96 -2.55 -24.29 6.52
C TYR A 96 -1.51 -24.83 7.49
N ASP A 97 -0.57 -23.98 7.90
CA ASP A 97 0.36 -24.28 8.99
C ASP A 97 -0.13 -23.58 10.27
N SER A 98 -0.66 -24.36 11.19
CA SER A 98 -1.18 -23.86 12.46
C SER A 98 -0.08 -23.32 13.41
N LYS A 99 1.18 -23.70 13.22
CA LYS A 99 2.31 -23.23 14.05
C LYS A 99 2.71 -21.81 13.70
N THR A 100 2.78 -21.52 12.40
CA THR A 100 3.10 -20.18 11.88
C THR A 100 1.86 -19.35 11.60
N GLN A 101 0.68 -19.97 11.70
CA GLN A 101 -0.61 -19.39 11.30
C GLN A 101 -0.60 -18.87 9.86
N SER A 102 0.21 -19.46 9.00
CA SER A 102 0.29 -19.08 7.59
C SER A 102 -0.51 -20.06 6.71
N PHE A 103 -0.99 -19.59 5.58
CA PHE A 103 -1.66 -20.44 4.61
C PHE A 103 -1.42 -19.98 3.18
N SER A 104 -1.34 -20.94 2.26
CA SER A 104 -0.98 -20.71 0.86
C SER A 104 -1.70 -21.66 -0.09
N CYS A 105 -1.99 -21.17 -1.29
CA CYS A 105 -2.58 -21.96 -2.36
C CYS A 105 -1.62 -21.99 -3.57
N PRO A 106 -0.74 -22.99 -3.69
CA PRO A 106 0.31 -23.00 -4.71
C PRO A 106 -0.18 -23.31 -6.12
N GLU A 107 -1.34 -23.98 -6.27
CA GLU A 107 -1.83 -24.46 -7.56
C GLU A 107 -2.91 -23.59 -8.18
N HIS A 108 -3.69 -22.92 -7.36
CA HIS A 108 -4.87 -22.16 -7.76
C HIS A 108 -4.87 -20.77 -7.14
N GLY A 109 -5.97 -20.05 -7.25
CA GLY A 109 -6.08 -18.74 -6.67
C GLY A 109 -7.50 -18.21 -6.57
N PHE A 110 -7.58 -16.90 -6.49
CA PHE A 110 -8.81 -16.14 -6.51
C PHE A 110 -8.91 -15.27 -7.75
N MET A 111 -10.12 -14.93 -8.07
CA MET A 111 -10.45 -13.92 -9.04
C MET A 111 -11.53 -13.01 -8.48
N ALA A 112 -11.25 -11.71 -8.43
CA ALA A 112 -12.24 -10.71 -8.08
C ALA A 112 -12.85 -10.15 -9.37
N ASN A 113 -14.18 -10.16 -9.47
CA ASN A 113 -14.91 -9.80 -10.67
C ASN A 113 -16.19 -9.05 -10.36
N TYR A 114 -16.69 -8.32 -11.36
CA TYR A 114 -18.01 -7.72 -11.36
C TYR A 114 -19.07 -8.79 -11.72
N GLY A 115 -19.94 -9.07 -10.77
CA GLY A 115 -20.93 -10.13 -10.91
C GLY A 115 -20.42 -11.50 -10.46
N TYR A 116 -21.35 -12.45 -10.35
CA TYR A 116 -21.10 -13.82 -9.87
C TYR A 116 -20.73 -14.80 -10.99
N ARG A 117 -20.62 -14.33 -12.21
CA ARG A 117 -20.16 -15.09 -13.37
C ARG A 117 -18.88 -14.47 -13.89
N LEU A 118 -18.01 -15.28 -14.49
CA LEU A 118 -16.85 -14.83 -15.23
C LEU A 118 -17.30 -14.00 -16.43
N ILE A 119 -17.24 -12.69 -16.31
CA ILE A 119 -17.50 -11.74 -17.37
C ILE A 119 -16.23 -10.94 -17.56
N ASP A 120 -15.79 -10.76 -18.78
CA ASP A 120 -14.51 -10.21 -19.22
C ASP A 120 -14.20 -8.74 -18.88
N LEU A 121 -14.67 -8.23 -17.78
CA LEU A 121 -14.51 -6.82 -17.47
C LEU A 121 -13.76 -6.60 -16.15
N GLU A 122 -12.53 -6.12 -16.27
CA GLU A 122 -11.70 -5.59 -15.16
C GLU A 122 -11.54 -6.59 -13.98
N MET A 123 -11.10 -7.78 -14.28
CA MET A 123 -10.84 -8.81 -13.27
C MET A 123 -9.49 -8.60 -12.62
N GLN A 124 -9.44 -8.68 -11.30
CA GLN A 124 -8.20 -8.88 -10.58
C GLN A 124 -7.97 -10.38 -10.38
N VAL A 125 -6.88 -10.86 -10.92
CA VAL A 125 -6.44 -12.24 -10.78
C VAL A 125 -5.39 -12.34 -9.68
N MET A 126 -5.54 -13.33 -8.81
CA MET A 126 -4.64 -13.56 -7.68
C MET A 126 -4.18 -15.00 -7.69
N MET A 127 -3.08 -15.26 -8.40
CA MET A 127 -2.46 -16.59 -8.52
C MET A 127 -1.57 -16.87 -7.32
N GLN A 128 -1.56 -18.12 -6.88
CA GLN A 128 -0.70 -18.62 -5.82
C GLN A 128 -0.72 -17.73 -4.55
N PRO A 129 -1.92 -17.38 -4.07
CA PRO A 129 -2.04 -16.47 -2.95
C PRO A 129 -1.49 -17.08 -1.67
N THR A 130 -0.84 -16.24 -0.88
CA THR A 130 -0.32 -16.60 0.44
C THR A 130 -0.73 -15.58 1.48
N PHE A 131 -0.98 -16.05 2.70
CA PHE A 131 -1.19 -15.23 3.87
C PHE A 131 -0.16 -15.61 4.92
N ARG A 132 0.68 -14.68 5.30
CA ARG A 132 1.69 -14.86 6.35
C ARG A 132 1.54 -13.82 7.45
N LEU A 133 1.72 -14.23 8.70
CA LEU A 133 1.61 -13.31 9.84
C LEU A 133 2.58 -12.15 9.68
N LEU A 134 2.09 -10.93 9.88
CA LEU A 134 2.93 -9.74 9.90
C LEU A 134 3.71 -9.68 11.21
N VAL A 135 5.02 -9.86 11.13
CA VAL A 135 5.94 -9.59 12.24
C VAL A 135 6.49 -8.19 12.07
N GLU A 136 6.01 -7.26 12.88
CA GLU A 136 6.44 -5.87 12.83
C GLU A 136 7.85 -5.72 13.42
N ASN A 137 8.79 -5.27 12.61
CA ASN A 137 10.11 -4.81 13.04
C ASN A 137 10.20 -3.33 12.70
N ILE A 138 9.92 -2.48 13.69
CA ILE A 138 9.80 -1.03 13.48
C ILE A 138 11.16 -0.44 13.17
N ALA A 139 11.30 0.08 11.94
CA ALA A 139 12.45 0.81 11.46
C ALA A 139 12.01 1.90 10.48
N LYS A 140 12.92 2.77 10.10
CA LYS A 140 12.70 3.84 9.14
C LYS A 140 12.29 3.24 7.79
N PRO A 141 11.28 3.80 7.07
CA PRO A 141 11.02 3.44 5.68
C PRO A 141 12.27 3.64 4.83
N LYS A 142 12.39 2.93 3.73
CA LYS A 142 13.40 3.25 2.72
C LYS A 142 13.07 4.61 2.09
N ASN A 143 14.10 5.31 1.64
CA ASN A 143 13.89 6.58 0.93
C ASN A 143 12.98 6.36 -0.28
N PRO A 144 12.05 7.30 -0.56
CA PRO A 144 11.29 7.29 -1.81
C PRO A 144 12.22 7.28 -3.02
N VAL A 145 11.72 6.76 -4.14
CA VAL A 145 12.44 6.83 -5.40
C VAL A 145 11.63 7.68 -6.38
N PHE A 146 12.19 8.80 -6.81
CA PHE A 146 11.60 9.58 -7.88
C PHE A 146 11.69 8.81 -9.20
N THR A 147 10.57 8.74 -9.93
CA THR A 147 10.47 7.97 -11.18
C THR A 147 10.28 8.89 -12.38
N GLY A 148 9.54 9.98 -12.24
CA GLY A 148 9.34 10.91 -13.34
C GLY A 148 8.32 12.01 -13.08
N ILE A 149 8.28 12.97 -13.99
CA ILE A 149 7.24 13.99 -14.09
C ILE A 149 6.65 13.95 -15.50
N GLN A 150 5.34 14.03 -15.58
CA GLN A 150 4.61 14.25 -16.83
C GLN A 150 3.98 15.64 -16.78
N GLU A 151 4.29 16.48 -17.79
CA GLU A 151 3.66 17.79 -17.97
C GLU A 151 2.25 17.57 -18.53
N MET A 152 1.23 18.05 -17.82
CA MET A 152 -0.18 17.84 -18.18
C MET A 152 -0.83 19.08 -18.82
N GLY A 153 -0.05 20.15 -18.99
CA GLY A 153 -0.49 21.44 -19.53
C GLY A 153 -0.65 22.52 -18.47
N GLY A 154 -0.31 23.77 -18.83
CA GLY A 154 -0.23 24.87 -17.87
C GLY A 154 0.81 24.62 -16.79
N ASP A 155 0.42 24.84 -15.53
CA ASP A 155 1.27 24.56 -14.38
C ASP A 155 1.05 23.13 -13.82
N THR A 156 0.12 22.36 -14.40
CA THR A 156 -0.26 21.02 -13.92
C THR A 156 0.81 19.97 -14.24
N LYS A 157 1.19 19.22 -13.25
CA LYS A 157 2.19 18.14 -13.35
C LYS A 157 1.67 16.85 -12.72
N ARG A 158 1.97 15.72 -13.35
CA ARG A 158 1.81 14.41 -12.72
C ARG A 158 3.16 13.95 -12.20
N PHE A 159 3.33 13.95 -10.89
CA PHE A 159 4.54 13.55 -10.18
C PHE A 159 4.49 12.06 -9.86
N ILE A 160 5.49 11.30 -10.32
CA ILE A 160 5.54 9.84 -10.24
C ILE A 160 6.72 9.42 -9.38
N PHE A 161 6.47 8.58 -8.40
CA PHE A 161 7.47 8.09 -7.46
C PHE A 161 7.12 6.69 -6.95
N SER A 162 8.06 6.02 -6.30
CA SER A 162 7.78 4.76 -5.61
C SER A 162 8.12 4.83 -4.12
N LEU A 163 7.32 4.12 -3.33
CA LEU A 163 7.48 3.88 -1.91
C LEU A 163 7.58 2.38 -1.67
N ASP A 164 8.67 1.93 -1.04
CA ASP A 164 8.83 0.53 -0.71
C ASP A 164 7.90 0.16 0.46
N ARG A 165 7.30 -1.02 0.40
CA ARG A 165 6.50 -1.59 1.50
C ARG A 165 7.36 -2.17 2.61
N TYR A 166 8.66 -2.30 2.36
CA TYR A 166 9.64 -2.80 3.30
C TYR A 166 10.49 -1.65 3.84
N ASN A 167 10.77 -1.68 5.14
CA ASN A 167 11.63 -0.70 5.79
C ASN A 167 13.13 -0.96 5.46
N GLU A 168 14.01 -0.11 5.99
CA GLU A 168 15.46 -0.22 5.79
C GLU A 168 16.08 -1.55 6.29
N ARG A 169 15.38 -2.27 7.19
CA ARG A 169 15.77 -3.58 7.73
C ARG A 169 15.16 -4.75 6.97
N GLY A 170 14.46 -4.49 5.87
CA GLY A 170 13.83 -5.52 5.05
C GLY A 170 12.58 -6.15 5.68
N SER A 171 11.95 -5.51 6.65
CA SER A 171 10.67 -5.96 7.22
C SER A 171 9.50 -5.22 6.58
N PHE A 172 8.45 -5.95 6.25
CA PHE A 172 7.21 -5.37 5.73
C PHE A 172 6.58 -4.46 6.79
N MET A 173 6.15 -3.28 6.38
CA MET A 173 5.60 -2.28 7.28
C MET A 173 4.08 -2.40 7.37
N ASN A 174 3.55 -2.09 8.55
CA ASN A 174 2.13 -1.90 8.72
C ASN A 174 1.69 -0.65 7.94
N SER A 175 0.97 -0.83 6.84
CA SER A 175 0.59 0.27 5.97
C SER A 175 -0.30 1.33 6.64
N LYS A 176 -1.03 0.96 7.71
CA LYS A 176 -1.80 1.93 8.53
C LYS A 176 -0.92 2.95 9.26
N ASN A 177 0.38 2.67 9.38
CA ASN A 177 1.36 3.50 10.07
C ASN A 177 2.35 4.18 9.10
N VAL A 178 2.18 3.97 7.79
CA VAL A 178 3.08 4.54 6.78
C VAL A 178 2.37 5.66 6.03
N TYR A 179 3.07 6.78 5.96
CA TYR A 179 2.58 8.00 5.32
C TYR A 179 3.67 8.62 4.45
N TYR A 180 3.27 9.57 3.63
CA TYR A 180 4.21 10.41 2.90
C TYR A 180 3.74 11.86 2.83
N ASN A 181 4.69 12.76 2.62
CA ASN A 181 4.49 14.18 2.40
C ASN A 181 5.01 14.59 1.03
N ILE A 182 4.36 15.54 0.42
CA ILE A 182 4.82 16.19 -0.80
C ILE A 182 5.37 17.58 -0.44
N TYR A 183 6.41 17.99 -1.15
CA TYR A 183 7.04 19.29 -1.02
C TYR A 183 7.04 20.00 -2.37
N LEU A 184 6.59 21.25 -2.39
CA LEU A 184 6.68 22.12 -3.56
C LEU A 184 7.66 23.26 -3.24
N ASN A 185 8.72 23.39 -4.05
CA ASN A 185 9.74 24.43 -3.87
C ASN A 185 10.24 24.50 -2.40
N ASP A 186 10.58 23.33 -1.83
CA ASP A 186 11.10 23.15 -0.46
C ASP A 186 10.09 23.32 0.69
N LYS A 187 8.85 23.66 0.40
CA LYS A 187 7.80 23.79 1.39
C LYS A 187 6.90 22.57 1.39
N LYS A 188 6.63 22.04 2.57
CA LYS A 188 5.64 20.98 2.75
C LYS A 188 4.29 21.45 2.22
N TYR A 189 3.72 20.64 1.32
CA TYR A 189 2.49 20.98 0.64
C TYR A 189 1.28 20.40 1.35
N THR A 190 0.23 21.21 1.45
CA THR A 190 -1.08 20.80 1.97
C THR A 190 -2.07 20.77 0.82
N PHE A 191 -2.65 19.61 0.56
CA PHE A 191 -3.72 19.44 -0.40
C PHE A 191 -5.03 19.96 0.21
N THR A 192 -5.69 20.90 -0.46
CA THR A 192 -6.87 21.57 0.06
C THR A 192 -8.11 21.33 -0.81
N PRO A 193 -9.33 21.32 -0.24
CA PRO A 193 -10.57 21.21 -1.01
C PRO A 193 -10.76 22.32 -2.04
N SER A 194 -10.12 23.46 -1.88
CA SER A 194 -10.18 24.56 -2.88
C SER A 194 -9.47 24.21 -4.19
N VAL A 195 -8.43 23.40 -4.14
CA VAL A 195 -7.67 22.92 -5.31
C VAL A 195 -8.12 21.51 -5.72
N TYR A 196 -8.46 20.66 -4.76
CA TYR A 196 -8.94 19.29 -4.93
C TYR A 196 -10.38 19.16 -4.39
N PRO A 197 -11.44 19.56 -5.14
CA PRO A 197 -12.78 19.73 -4.62
C PRO A 197 -13.48 18.47 -4.10
N TRP A 198 -12.91 17.30 -4.37
CA TRP A 198 -13.39 16.01 -3.89
C TRP A 198 -12.85 15.62 -2.50
N LEU A 199 -11.84 16.35 -2.01
CA LEU A 199 -11.36 16.19 -0.64
C LEU A 199 -12.39 16.76 0.34
N ASN A 200 -12.68 16.03 1.40
CA ASN A 200 -13.55 16.50 2.47
C ASN A 200 -12.85 17.39 3.50
N ALA A 201 -11.52 17.33 3.55
CA ALA A 201 -10.67 18.10 4.45
C ALA A 201 -9.27 18.26 3.84
N GLU A 202 -8.49 19.17 4.42
CA GLU A 202 -7.08 19.31 4.08
C GLU A 202 -6.30 18.04 4.43
N ILE A 203 -5.37 17.65 3.57
CA ILE A 203 -4.48 16.52 3.80
C ILE A 203 -3.04 16.93 3.54
N THR A 204 -2.17 16.60 4.49
CA THR A 204 -0.73 16.86 4.40
C THR A 204 0.07 15.57 4.57
N ASP A 205 -0.28 14.77 5.58
CA ASP A 205 0.28 13.45 5.84
C ASP A 205 -0.59 12.42 5.12
N ILE A 206 -0.15 11.97 3.94
CA ILE A 206 -0.95 11.12 3.05
C ILE A 206 -0.67 9.65 3.40
N PRO A 207 -1.70 8.86 3.77
CA PRO A 207 -1.51 7.42 4.00
C PRO A 207 -0.97 6.71 2.74
N ILE A 208 -0.05 5.75 2.92
CA ILE A 208 0.56 5.04 1.78
C ILE A 208 -0.47 4.33 0.89
N ASP A 209 -1.60 3.90 1.45
CA ASP A 209 -2.67 3.23 0.71
C ASP A 209 -3.74 4.19 0.20
N PHE A 210 -3.58 5.50 0.40
CA PHE A 210 -4.53 6.50 -0.09
C PHE A 210 -4.54 6.55 -1.62
N SER A 211 -5.74 6.53 -2.19
CA SER A 211 -5.93 6.67 -3.63
C SER A 211 -7.29 7.30 -3.93
N ASP A 212 -7.34 8.08 -5.02
CA ASP A 212 -8.59 8.56 -5.59
C ASP A 212 -8.88 7.79 -6.88
N LYS A 213 -9.94 6.99 -6.84
CA LYS A 213 -10.33 6.13 -7.97
C LYS A 213 -11.28 6.81 -8.96
N THR A 214 -11.64 8.07 -8.70
CA THR A 214 -12.62 8.80 -9.50
C THR A 214 -11.96 9.78 -10.48
N ARG A 215 -10.92 10.47 -10.03
CA ARG A 215 -10.24 11.53 -10.79
C ARG A 215 -8.78 11.22 -11.09
N TYR A 216 -8.23 10.22 -10.42
CA TYR A 216 -6.82 9.82 -10.54
C TYR A 216 -5.83 10.92 -10.13
N ASP A 217 -6.26 11.81 -9.20
CA ASP A 217 -5.37 12.81 -8.62
C ASP A 217 -4.34 12.18 -7.68
N PHE A 218 -4.71 11.06 -7.06
CA PHE A 218 -3.83 10.21 -6.25
C PHE A 218 -3.97 8.77 -6.72
N GLU A 219 -2.93 8.28 -7.38
CA GLU A 219 -2.88 6.90 -7.85
C GLU A 219 -1.93 6.08 -6.97
N ASN A 220 -2.35 4.86 -6.67
CA ASN A 220 -1.57 3.89 -5.92
C ASN A 220 -1.67 2.52 -6.61
N HIS A 221 -0.54 2.04 -7.09
CA HIS A 221 -0.38 0.74 -7.73
C HIS A 221 0.67 -0.08 -6.97
N GLY A 222 0.40 -0.37 -5.69
CA GLY A 222 1.33 -1.07 -4.79
C GLY A 222 2.47 -0.17 -4.32
N SER A 223 3.67 -0.31 -4.85
CA SER A 223 4.80 0.58 -4.56
C SER A 223 4.82 1.83 -5.44
N ALA A 224 4.21 1.80 -6.61
CA ALA A 224 4.17 2.93 -7.54
C ALA A 224 3.03 3.89 -7.19
N HIS A 225 3.36 5.17 -7.11
CA HIS A 225 2.44 6.26 -6.80
C HIS A 225 2.53 7.34 -7.86
N ALA A 226 1.39 7.98 -8.14
CA ALA A 226 1.37 9.19 -8.95
C ALA A 226 0.41 10.21 -8.34
N ILE A 227 0.80 11.49 -8.35
CA ILE A 227 0.00 12.58 -7.81
C ILE A 227 -0.09 13.71 -8.83
N MET A 228 -1.30 14.21 -9.04
CA MET A 228 -1.52 15.44 -9.81
C MET A 228 -1.24 16.65 -8.94
N ILE A 229 -0.36 17.52 -9.41
CA ILE A 229 -0.02 18.81 -8.79
C ILE A 229 -0.52 19.90 -9.70
N TYR A 230 -1.45 20.70 -9.22
CA TYR A 230 -2.06 21.81 -9.95
C TYR A 230 -1.37 23.15 -9.69
N ASP A 231 -0.64 23.25 -8.60
CA ASP A 231 0.10 24.45 -8.24
C ASP A 231 1.46 24.52 -8.95
N LYS A 232 1.90 25.74 -9.25
CA LYS A 232 3.18 25.99 -9.89
C LYS A 232 4.34 25.54 -8.99
N ALA A 233 5.14 24.62 -9.52
CA ALA A 233 6.33 24.12 -8.84
C ALA A 233 7.52 24.00 -9.81
N THR A 234 8.68 24.48 -9.40
CA THR A 234 9.95 24.30 -10.13
C THR A 234 10.62 22.98 -9.75
N ARG A 235 10.39 22.51 -8.51
CA ARG A 235 10.80 21.19 -8.06
C ARG A 235 9.76 20.60 -7.09
N ILE A 236 9.58 19.29 -7.16
CA ILE A 236 8.64 18.55 -6.32
C ILE A 236 9.43 17.53 -5.54
N GLY A 237 9.20 17.42 -4.24
CA GLY A 237 9.86 16.46 -3.36
C GLY A 237 8.85 15.53 -2.69
N VAL A 238 9.32 14.35 -2.30
CA VAL A 238 8.55 13.37 -1.54
C VAL A 238 9.37 12.87 -0.35
N GLN A 239 8.72 12.70 0.78
CA GLN A 239 9.28 12.17 2.02
C GLN A 239 8.34 11.13 2.59
N ALA A 240 8.81 9.94 2.88
CA ALA A 240 8.02 8.92 3.58
C ALA A 240 8.31 8.95 5.09
N PHE A 241 7.36 8.48 5.88
CA PHE A 241 7.57 8.27 7.31
C PHE A 241 6.67 7.16 7.85
N TYR A 242 7.17 6.53 8.93
CA TYR A 242 6.42 5.60 9.75
C TYR A 242 6.02 6.30 11.04
N GLN A 243 4.75 6.21 11.42
CA GLN A 243 4.19 6.81 12.64
C GLN A 243 3.48 5.74 13.45
N ASP A 244 3.93 5.50 14.68
CA ASP A 244 3.28 4.61 15.64
C ASP A 244 3.25 5.29 17.00
N GLY A 245 2.06 5.73 17.40
CA GLY A 245 1.91 6.60 18.56
C GLY A 245 2.77 7.87 18.41
N ASP A 246 3.60 8.13 19.38
CA ASP A 246 4.49 9.30 19.40
C ASP A 246 5.79 9.08 18.60
N LYS A 247 6.05 7.85 18.16
CA LYS A 247 7.26 7.52 17.42
C LYS A 247 7.07 7.84 15.94
N ARG A 248 7.85 8.78 15.42
CA ARG A 248 7.88 9.15 14.01
C ARG A 248 9.28 8.93 13.45
N LEU A 249 9.39 8.08 12.42
CA LEU A 249 10.64 7.76 11.74
C LEU A 249 10.53 8.25 10.29
N VAL A 250 11.29 9.27 9.94
CA VAL A 250 11.20 9.94 8.64
C VAL A 250 12.37 9.59 7.73
N THR A 251 12.12 9.54 6.42
CA THR A 251 13.15 9.41 5.39
C THR A 251 13.76 10.76 5.05
N ASP A 252 14.75 10.77 4.19
CA ASP A 252 15.16 11.99 3.51
C ASP A 252 14.06 12.44 2.53
N ILE A 253 14.08 13.72 2.16
CA ILE A 253 13.24 14.26 1.10
C ILE A 253 13.97 14.02 -0.21
N VAL A 254 13.35 13.33 -1.14
CA VAL A 254 13.86 13.07 -2.49
C VAL A 254 13.13 13.98 -3.46
N TYR A 255 13.88 14.78 -4.22
CA TYR A 255 13.33 15.76 -5.15
C TYR A 255 13.41 15.32 -6.61
N SER A 256 12.55 15.91 -7.42
CA SER A 256 12.44 15.66 -8.87
C SER A 256 13.68 16.09 -9.67
N ASP A 257 14.53 16.93 -9.12
CA ASP A 257 15.81 17.34 -9.71
C ASP A 257 16.97 16.38 -9.37
N GLY A 258 16.68 15.27 -8.68
CA GLY A 258 17.66 14.29 -8.23
C GLY A 258 18.38 14.65 -6.93
N THR A 259 18.07 15.80 -6.36
CA THR A 259 18.66 16.18 -5.07
C THR A 259 17.95 15.48 -3.91
N THR A 260 18.69 15.27 -2.81
CA THR A 260 18.17 14.68 -1.58
C THR A 260 18.51 15.61 -0.42
N VAL A 261 17.51 15.90 0.41
CA VAL A 261 17.70 16.69 1.63
C VAL A 261 17.50 15.79 2.83
N SER A 262 18.56 15.62 3.60
CA SER A 262 18.53 14.78 4.80
C SER A 262 17.61 15.37 5.86
N SER A 263 16.71 14.56 6.35
CA SER A 263 15.89 14.91 7.51
C SER A 263 16.72 14.72 8.76
N ILE A 264 16.98 15.81 9.45
CA ILE A 264 17.47 15.73 10.83
C ILE A 264 16.27 15.25 11.66
N ASN A 265 16.33 14.01 12.13
CA ASN A 265 15.32 13.50 13.05
C ASN A 265 15.46 14.26 14.38
N GLY A 266 14.71 15.36 14.52
CA GLY A 266 14.49 15.96 15.81
C GLY A 266 13.65 15.00 16.65
N ILE A 267 14.20 14.49 17.74
CA ILE A 267 13.39 13.78 18.74
C ILE A 267 12.59 14.85 19.45
N THR A 268 11.27 14.87 19.24
CA THR A 268 10.39 15.75 20.00
C THR A 268 10.17 15.09 21.36
N ASP A 269 10.58 15.79 22.42
CA ASP A 269 10.23 15.39 23.78
C ASP A 269 8.73 15.62 23.99
N VAL A 270 7.96 14.55 24.07
CA VAL A 270 6.50 14.57 24.22
C VAL A 270 6.07 15.22 25.52
N VAL A 271 6.94 15.21 26.53
CA VAL A 271 6.64 15.76 27.86
C VAL A 271 6.76 17.28 27.87
N THR A 272 7.69 17.84 27.13
CA THR A 272 7.97 19.30 27.14
C THR A 272 7.56 20.00 25.84
N GLY A 273 7.28 19.26 24.76
CA GLY A 273 7.03 19.83 23.43
C GLY A 273 8.26 20.45 22.79
N GLU A 274 9.43 20.31 23.40
CA GLU A 274 10.69 20.86 22.89
C GLU A 274 11.35 19.89 21.91
N THR A 275 11.75 20.43 20.76
CA THR A 275 12.57 19.70 19.78
C THR A 275 14.03 19.83 20.18
N PHE A 276 14.72 18.71 20.35
CA PHE A 276 16.17 18.71 20.56
C PHE A 276 16.89 17.93 19.46
N TYR A 277 18.12 18.32 19.22
CA TYR A 277 18.98 17.68 18.23
C TYR A 277 20.05 16.84 18.93
N THR A 278 20.46 15.75 18.32
CA THR A 278 21.57 14.92 18.79
C THR A 278 22.73 14.99 17.80
N ASP A 279 23.95 14.90 18.30
CA ASP A 279 25.13 14.69 17.45
C ASP A 279 25.17 13.23 16.92
N LEU A 280 26.12 12.94 16.05
CA LEU A 280 26.31 11.60 15.47
C LEU A 280 26.61 10.51 16.51
N SER A 281 26.93 10.88 17.74
CA SER A 281 27.12 9.97 18.87
C SER A 281 25.88 9.81 19.75
N GLY A 282 24.76 10.47 19.39
CA GLY A 282 23.50 10.42 20.12
C GLY A 282 23.42 11.37 21.33
N ARG A 283 24.35 12.31 21.49
CA ARG A 283 24.31 13.30 22.59
C ARG A 283 23.45 14.50 22.22
N ARG A 284 22.63 14.98 23.15
CA ARG A 284 21.78 16.16 22.98
C ARG A 284 22.64 17.40 22.68
N VAL A 285 22.31 18.08 21.58
CA VAL A 285 22.96 19.35 21.17
C VAL A 285 22.08 20.51 21.61
N VAL A 286 22.60 21.32 22.52
CA VAL A 286 21.86 22.44 23.13
C VAL A 286 21.91 23.69 22.23
N LYS A 287 22.88 23.78 21.30
CA LYS A 287 23.03 24.91 20.39
C LYS A 287 23.58 24.42 19.05
N LEU A 288 22.83 24.68 17.99
CA LEU A 288 23.30 24.47 16.62
C LEU A 288 24.32 25.57 16.28
N THR A 289 25.59 25.23 16.19
CA THR A 289 26.60 26.08 15.60
C THR A 289 26.76 25.71 14.12
N LYS A 290 26.99 26.74 13.27
CA LYS A 290 27.21 26.54 11.84
C LYS A 290 28.44 25.63 11.64
N GLY A 291 28.24 24.35 11.39
CA GLY A 291 29.26 23.33 11.21
C GLY A 291 28.66 22.09 10.56
N ILE A 292 29.50 21.20 10.07
CA ILE A 292 29.10 19.95 9.49
C ILE A 292 28.53 19.06 10.60
N TYR A 293 27.25 18.78 10.54
CA TYR A 293 26.53 17.85 11.43
C TYR A 293 26.14 16.59 10.67
#